data_8d058d051db956cfd0f4a1e21d12120c
#
_entry.id   8d058d051db956cfd0f4a1e21d12120c
#
_cell.length_a   1.000
_cell.length_b   1.000
_cell.length_c   1.000
_cell.angle_alpha   90.00
_cell.angle_beta   90.00
_cell.angle_gamma   90.00
#
_symmetry.space_group_name_H-M   'P 1'
#
loop_
_entity.id
_entity.type
_entity.pdbx_description
1 polymer ?
#
loop_
_entity_poly.entity_id
_entity_poly.type
_entity_poly.pdbx_seq_one_letter_code
_entity_poly.pdbx_strand_id
1 'polypeptide(L)'
;MKTTSHAQTAEKLVICDTHPMGRAIRLLGDMWTLMIVYTLLSGPKRFGELLDALGNVSPKTLSQRLKMLEEIGFVDRLAFAEIPPRVEYNLTEKGLALVDVIKAIDQFAMRYLTDSEQTSSASPSTPQSCE
;
A
#
# COMPACT_ATOMS: atom_id res chain seq x y z
N MET A 1 26.66 19.40 20.14
CA MET A 1 25.60 19.81 19.65
C MET A 1 25.45 19.51 18.24
N LYS A 2 26.28 19.92 17.45
CA LYS A 2 26.21 19.55 16.21
C LYS A 2 26.17 18.13 16.03
N THR A 3 26.86 17.42 16.74
CA THR A 3 26.89 16.03 16.65
C THR A 3 25.50 15.52 16.75
N THR A 4 24.67 16.21 17.39
CA THR A 4 23.32 15.78 17.55
C THR A 4 22.65 15.67 16.20
N SER A 5 22.88 16.61 15.36
CA SER A 5 22.28 16.60 14.09
C SER A 5 22.75 15.40 13.30
N HIS A 6 24.02 15.12 13.35
CA HIS A 6 24.54 14.01 12.68
C HIS A 6 23.91 12.77 13.19
N ALA A 7 23.76 12.64 14.43
CA ALA A 7 23.17 11.49 15.03
C ALA A 7 21.79 11.31 14.53
N GLN A 8 21.05 12.36 14.40
CA GLN A 8 19.71 12.26 13.94
C GLN A 8 19.67 11.72 12.54
N THR A 9 20.54 12.17 11.69
CA THR A 9 20.55 11.71 10.35
C THR A 9 20.86 10.22 10.33
N ALA A 10 21.82 9.81 11.09
CA ALA A 10 22.18 8.42 11.13
C ALA A 10 21.03 7.61 11.66
N GLU A 11 20.35 8.13 12.65
CA GLU A 11 19.25 7.42 13.20
C GLU A 11 18.16 7.22 12.17
N LYS A 12 17.91 8.19 11.35
CA LYS A 12 16.92 8.06 10.35
C LYS A 12 17.26 6.93 9.42
N LEU A 13 18.49 6.81 9.00
CA LEU A 13 18.89 5.75 8.13
C LEU A 13 18.72 4.41 8.80
N VAL A 14 19.09 4.32 10.04
CA VAL A 14 18.97 3.08 10.76
C VAL A 14 17.53 2.68 10.88
N ILE A 15 16.68 3.60 11.20
CA ILE A 15 15.28 3.31 11.33
C ILE A 15 14.74 2.79 10.02
N CYS A 16 15.10 3.39 8.93
CA CYS A 16 14.60 2.96 7.66
C CYS A 16 15.08 1.59 7.27
N ASP A 17 16.29 1.26 7.62
CA ASP A 17 16.86 0.00 7.17
C ASP A 17 16.68 -1.15 8.12
N THR A 18 16.69 -0.91 9.41
CA THR A 18 16.65 -2.01 10.35
C THR A 18 15.54 -1.94 11.36
N HIS A 19 15.03 -0.76 11.65
CA HIS A 19 14.00 -0.62 12.67
C HIS A 19 12.66 -1.09 12.12
N PRO A 20 11.87 -1.81 12.90
CA PRO A 20 10.58 -2.30 12.42
C PRO A 20 9.68 -1.19 11.88
N MET A 21 9.66 -0.04 12.52
CA MET A 21 8.83 1.06 12.03
C MET A 21 9.32 1.54 10.67
N GLY A 22 10.63 1.63 10.49
CA GLY A 22 11.16 2.05 9.21
C GLY A 22 10.83 1.06 8.12
N ARG A 23 10.89 -0.23 8.45
CA ARG A 23 10.55 -1.25 7.48
C ARG A 23 9.08 -1.18 7.10
N ALA A 24 8.22 -0.92 8.08
CA ALA A 24 6.80 -0.80 7.81
C ALA A 24 6.53 0.41 6.92
N ILE A 25 7.18 1.51 7.21
CA ILE A 25 6.98 2.71 6.41
C ILE A 25 7.45 2.50 4.98
N ARG A 26 8.56 1.81 4.80
CA ARG A 26 9.03 1.55 3.45
C ARG A 26 8.06 0.66 2.71
N LEU A 27 7.53 -0.34 3.36
CA LEU A 27 6.58 -1.22 2.72
C LEU A 27 5.28 -0.50 2.41
N LEU A 28 4.74 0.20 3.38
CA LEU A 28 3.43 0.80 3.24
C LEU A 28 3.46 2.18 2.60
N GLY A 29 4.64 2.74 2.45
CA GLY A 29 4.75 4.04 1.81
C GLY A 29 4.55 3.98 0.32
N ASP A 30 4.59 2.78 -0.24
CA ASP A 30 4.34 2.64 -1.65
C ASP A 30 2.83 2.68 -1.85
N MET A 31 2.39 3.62 -2.65
CA MET A 31 0.98 3.82 -2.87
C MET A 31 0.27 2.58 -3.36
N TRP A 32 0.87 1.88 -4.30
CA TRP A 32 0.19 0.72 -4.87
C TRP A 32 0.06 -0.42 -3.89
N THR A 33 1.02 -0.58 -2.99
CA THR A 33 0.97 -1.66 -2.01
C THR A 33 -0.27 -1.54 -1.13
N LEU A 34 -0.48 -0.36 -0.57
CA LEU A 34 -1.65 -0.18 0.29
C LEU A 34 -2.94 -0.29 -0.49
N MET A 35 -2.97 0.20 -1.72
CA MET A 35 -4.17 0.13 -2.51
C MET A 35 -4.51 -1.30 -2.91
N ILE A 36 -3.50 -2.12 -3.18
CA ILE A 36 -3.73 -3.51 -3.48
C ILE A 36 -4.33 -4.21 -2.25
N VAL A 37 -3.73 -3.99 -1.09
CA VAL A 37 -4.22 -4.62 0.13
C VAL A 37 -5.66 -4.17 0.40
N TYR A 38 -5.91 -2.90 0.26
CA TYR A 38 -7.24 -2.36 0.50
C TYR A 38 -8.26 -3.03 -0.42
N THR A 39 -7.91 -3.18 -1.69
CA THR A 39 -8.81 -3.78 -2.65
C THR A 39 -9.07 -5.24 -2.31
N LEU A 40 -8.05 -5.94 -1.86
CA LEU A 40 -8.20 -7.35 -1.54
C LEU A 40 -8.95 -7.61 -0.24
N LEU A 41 -9.20 -6.57 0.53
CA LEU A 41 -9.98 -6.77 1.76
C LEU A 41 -11.40 -7.24 1.45
N SER A 42 -11.91 -6.95 0.27
CA SER A 42 -13.24 -7.37 -0.07
C SER A 42 -13.29 -8.79 -0.60
N GLY A 43 -12.16 -9.43 -0.72
CA GLY A 43 -12.12 -10.82 -1.16
C GLY A 43 -11.13 -11.04 -2.26
N PRO A 44 -10.97 -12.28 -2.70
CA PRO A 44 -10.01 -12.60 -3.74
C PRO A 44 -10.31 -11.86 -5.04
N LYS A 45 -9.27 -11.53 -5.77
CA LYS A 45 -9.40 -10.82 -7.03
C LYS A 45 -8.45 -11.38 -8.06
N ARG A 46 -8.87 -11.29 -9.31
CA ARG A 46 -8.01 -11.69 -10.41
C ARG A 46 -7.15 -10.49 -10.79
N PHE A 47 -6.11 -10.76 -11.52
CA PHE A 47 -5.19 -9.71 -11.95
C PHE A 47 -5.93 -8.59 -12.68
N GLY A 48 -6.80 -8.95 -13.60
CA GLY A 48 -7.55 -7.95 -14.34
C GLY A 48 -8.48 -7.13 -13.47
N GLU A 49 -9.05 -7.77 -12.45
CA GLU A 49 -9.92 -7.05 -11.54
C GLU A 49 -9.14 -6.04 -10.72
N LEU A 50 -7.91 -6.41 -10.34
CA LEU A 50 -7.08 -5.48 -9.61
C LEU A 50 -6.65 -4.32 -10.50
N LEU A 51 -6.34 -4.60 -11.76
CA LEU A 51 -5.98 -3.53 -12.68
C LEU A 51 -7.13 -2.54 -12.80
N ASP A 52 -8.35 -3.05 -12.96
CA ASP A 52 -9.50 -2.18 -13.11
C ASP A 52 -9.75 -1.38 -11.83
N ALA A 53 -9.63 -2.01 -10.69
CA ALA A 53 -9.92 -1.33 -9.44
C ALA A 53 -8.89 -0.24 -9.13
N LEU A 54 -7.64 -0.49 -9.51
CA LEU A 54 -6.59 0.47 -9.19
C LEU A 54 -6.47 1.59 -10.20
N GLY A 55 -7.04 1.36 -11.38
CA GLY A 55 -7.11 2.44 -12.36
C GLY A 55 -5.84 2.72 -13.11
N ASN A 56 -4.97 3.50 -12.57
CA ASN A 56 -3.80 3.97 -13.31
C ASN A 56 -2.54 3.14 -13.19
N VAL A 57 -2.61 2.02 -12.55
CA VAL A 57 -1.41 1.22 -12.37
C VAL A 57 -1.11 0.46 -13.67
N SER A 58 0.15 0.35 -14.02
CA SER A 58 0.50 -0.42 -15.20
C SER A 58 0.55 -1.90 -14.84
N PRO A 59 0.32 -2.78 -15.82
CA PRO A 59 0.41 -4.21 -15.55
C PRO A 59 1.76 -4.63 -14.99
N LYS A 60 2.82 -3.98 -15.44
CA LYS A 60 4.13 -4.30 -14.96
C LYS A 60 4.27 -3.96 -13.49
N THR A 61 3.81 -2.77 -13.11
CA THR A 61 3.90 -2.35 -11.72
C THR A 61 3.03 -3.25 -10.84
N LEU A 62 1.82 -3.55 -11.27
CA LEU A 62 0.94 -4.40 -10.48
C LEU A 62 1.57 -5.78 -10.30
N SER A 63 2.13 -6.33 -11.38
CA SER A 63 2.76 -7.62 -11.30
C SER A 63 3.92 -7.62 -10.32
N GLN A 64 4.73 -6.57 -10.35
CA GLN A 64 5.87 -6.47 -9.45
C GLN A 64 5.44 -6.36 -8.01
N ARG A 65 4.41 -5.57 -7.74
CA ARG A 65 3.95 -5.40 -6.37
C ARG A 65 3.30 -6.66 -5.83
N LEU A 66 2.52 -7.35 -6.67
CA LEU A 66 1.89 -8.59 -6.24
C LEU A 66 2.94 -9.64 -5.94
N LYS A 67 4.00 -9.69 -6.77
CA LYS A 67 5.04 -10.67 -6.53
C LYS A 67 5.74 -10.38 -5.22
N MET A 68 6.01 -9.11 -4.95
CA MET A 68 6.64 -8.73 -3.71
C MET A 68 5.76 -9.09 -2.52
N LEU A 69 4.47 -8.80 -2.61
CA LEU A 69 3.55 -9.09 -1.51
C LEU A 69 3.42 -10.59 -1.29
N GLU A 70 3.51 -11.36 -2.36
CA GLU A 70 3.48 -12.79 -2.25
C GLU A 70 4.74 -13.29 -1.57
N GLU A 71 5.89 -12.75 -1.93
CA GLU A 71 7.15 -13.18 -1.36
C GLU A 71 7.25 -12.89 0.13
N ILE A 72 6.71 -11.77 0.56
CA ILE A 72 6.79 -11.46 1.99
C ILE A 72 5.61 -12.06 2.75
N GLY A 73 4.75 -12.79 2.07
CA GLY A 73 3.71 -13.54 2.74
C GLY A 73 2.41 -12.80 3.04
N PHE A 74 2.17 -11.68 2.42
CA PHE A 74 0.96 -10.92 2.65
C PHE A 74 -0.15 -11.31 1.68
N VAL A 75 0.19 -11.91 0.56
CA VAL A 75 -0.76 -12.26 -0.47
C VAL A 75 -0.47 -13.68 -0.95
N ASP A 76 -1.52 -14.45 -1.20
CA ASP A 76 -1.40 -15.77 -1.80
C ASP A 76 -1.86 -15.69 -3.24
N ARG A 77 -1.20 -16.45 -4.09
CA ARG A 77 -1.59 -16.55 -5.47
C ARG A 77 -2.17 -17.93 -5.66
N LEU A 78 -3.43 -17.99 -6.03
CA LEU A 78 -4.14 -19.25 -6.16
C LEU A 78 -4.42 -19.53 -7.63
N ALA A 79 -3.90 -20.63 -8.12
CA ALA A 79 -4.10 -21.02 -9.50
C ALA A 79 -5.12 -22.13 -9.54
N PHE A 80 -6.14 -21.97 -10.38
CA PHE A 80 -7.18 -22.97 -10.50
C PHE A 80 -7.03 -23.71 -11.83
N ALA A 81 -7.11 -25.03 -11.75
CA ALA A 81 -6.96 -25.84 -12.94
C ALA A 81 -8.26 -25.82 -13.73
N GLU A 82 -8.42 -24.81 -14.53
CA GLU A 82 -9.59 -24.64 -15.33
C GLU A 82 -9.20 -24.34 -16.75
N ILE A 83 -10.16 -24.25 -17.64
CA ILE A 83 -9.92 -23.89 -19.03
C ILE A 83 -10.87 -22.78 -19.37
N PRO A 84 -10.41 -21.55 -19.53
CA PRO A 84 -9.01 -21.15 -19.42
C PRO A 84 -8.56 -21.11 -17.97
N PRO A 85 -7.26 -21.14 -17.71
CA PRO A 85 -6.75 -21.15 -16.36
C PRO A 85 -7.14 -19.86 -15.63
N ARG A 86 -7.35 -19.96 -14.35
CA ARG A 86 -7.75 -18.82 -13.55
C ARG A 86 -6.77 -18.66 -12.40
N VAL A 87 -6.34 -17.44 -12.16
CA VAL A 87 -5.44 -17.14 -11.06
C VAL A 87 -6.08 -16.03 -10.23
N GLU A 88 -6.13 -16.22 -8.94
CA GLU A 88 -6.67 -15.21 -8.04
C GLU A 88 -5.66 -14.88 -6.98
N TYR A 89 -5.75 -13.67 -6.46
CA TYR A 89 -4.90 -13.21 -5.38
C TYR A 89 -5.76 -12.97 -4.15
N ASN A 90 -5.25 -13.31 -3.00
CA ASN A 90 -6.00 -13.22 -1.76
C ASN A 90 -5.08 -12.84 -0.63
N LEU A 91 -5.59 -12.12 0.37
CA LEU A 91 -4.77 -11.78 1.51
C LEU A 91 -4.59 -12.99 2.40
N THR A 92 -3.38 -13.16 2.91
CA THR A 92 -3.13 -14.21 3.88
C THR A 92 -3.51 -13.69 5.24
N GLU A 93 -3.38 -14.53 6.25
CA GLU A 93 -3.63 -14.13 7.60
C GLU A 93 -2.70 -12.97 7.97
N LYS A 94 -1.45 -13.06 7.52
CA LYS A 94 -0.49 -12.00 7.78
C LYS A 94 -0.91 -10.72 7.07
N GLY A 95 -1.42 -10.84 5.85
CA GLY A 95 -1.89 -9.67 5.13
C GLY A 95 -3.10 -9.05 5.80
N LEU A 96 -3.96 -9.87 6.39
CA LEU A 96 -5.13 -9.34 7.06
C LEU A 96 -4.76 -8.53 8.29
N ALA A 97 -3.56 -8.69 8.81
CA ALA A 97 -3.13 -7.90 9.93
C ALA A 97 -3.05 -6.42 9.57
N LEU A 98 -3.01 -6.12 8.28
CA LEU A 98 -2.98 -4.71 7.85
C LEU A 98 -4.35 -4.05 7.93
N VAL A 99 -5.40 -4.81 8.22
CA VAL A 99 -6.73 -4.23 8.34
C VAL A 99 -6.75 -3.08 9.34
N ASP A 100 -6.08 -3.26 10.47
CA ASP A 100 -6.09 -2.22 11.49
C ASP A 100 -5.39 -0.95 10.99
N VAL A 101 -4.35 -1.12 10.22
CA VAL A 101 -3.64 0.03 9.66
C VAL A 101 -4.56 0.74 8.68
N ILE A 102 -5.24 -0.03 7.84
CA ILE A 102 -6.12 0.55 6.85
C ILE A 102 -7.29 1.27 7.52
N LYS A 103 -7.81 0.70 8.61
CA LYS A 103 -8.89 1.35 9.32
C LYS A 103 -8.42 2.68 9.89
N ALA A 104 -7.21 2.73 10.38
CA ALA A 104 -6.68 3.97 10.92
C ALA A 104 -6.54 5.03 9.83
N ILE A 105 -6.10 4.60 8.65
CA ILE A 105 -5.98 5.53 7.54
C ILE A 105 -7.36 6.00 7.13
N ASP A 106 -8.34 5.09 7.11
CA ASP A 106 -9.68 5.45 6.73
C ASP A 106 -10.27 6.47 7.70
N GLN A 107 -10.05 6.28 8.98
CA GLN A 107 -10.54 7.21 9.97
C GLN A 107 -9.91 8.58 9.79
N PHE A 108 -8.64 8.61 9.49
CA PHE A 108 -7.96 9.85 9.25
C PHE A 108 -8.57 10.55 8.03
N ALA A 109 -8.81 9.78 6.98
CA ALA A 109 -9.37 10.34 5.76
C ALA A 109 -10.76 10.90 5.98
N MET A 110 -11.58 10.15 6.71
CA MET A 110 -12.94 10.61 6.95
C MET A 110 -12.96 11.88 7.80
N ARG A 111 -11.97 12.02 8.65
CA ARG A 111 -11.96 13.18 9.52
C ARG A 111 -11.40 14.41 8.81
N TYR A 112 -10.38 14.24 7.99
CA TYR A 112 -9.68 15.37 7.43
C TYR A 112 -9.72 15.50 5.92
N LEU A 113 -10.19 14.48 5.21
CA LEU A 113 -10.16 14.51 3.77
C LEU A 113 -11.52 14.22 3.17
N THR A 114 -12.55 14.83 3.73
CA THR A 114 -13.90 14.61 3.22
C THR A 114 -14.09 15.43 1.97
N ASP A 115 -15.11 15.10 1.24
CA ASP A 115 -15.39 15.80 0.01
C ASP A 115 -15.57 17.28 0.17
N SER A 116 -16.22 17.67 1.21
CA SER A 116 -16.46 19.08 1.38
C SER A 116 -15.13 19.82 1.50
N GLU A 117 -14.22 19.22 2.20
CA GLU A 117 -12.96 19.87 2.34
C GLU A 117 -12.19 19.86 1.07
N GLN A 118 -12.29 18.81 0.34
CA GLN A 118 -11.57 18.74 -0.87
C GLN A 118 -12.05 19.81 -1.79
N THR A 119 -13.29 19.99 -1.84
CA THR A 119 -13.82 20.99 -2.70
C THR A 119 -13.23 22.29 -2.40
N SER A 120 -13.16 22.60 -1.18
CA SER A 120 -12.67 23.90 -0.85
C SER A 120 -11.22 24.01 -1.19
N SER A 121 -10.48 23.04 -0.91
CA SER A 121 -9.10 23.21 -1.09
C SER A 121 -8.78 23.08 -2.50
N ALA A 122 -9.58 22.61 -3.19
CA ALA A 122 -9.27 22.45 -4.47
C ALA A 122 -8.07 22.98 -4.86
N SER A 123 -7.62 23.47 -4.46
CA SER A 123 -6.55 23.92 -4.72
C SER A 123 -5.62 23.26 -4.98
N PRO A 124 -5.39 23.09 -5.23
CA PRO A 124 -4.57 22.58 -5.73
C PRO A 124 -3.40 22.34 -5.51
N SER A 125 -3.09 22.71 -5.36
CA SER A 125 -1.99 22.58 -4.96
C SER A 125 -1.51 21.47 -4.60
N THR A 126 -1.82 21.26 -3.92
CA THR A 126 -1.47 20.19 -3.34
C THR A 126 -0.76 19.27 -3.98
N PRO A 127 -1.10 18.87 -4.83
CA PRO A 127 -0.55 17.80 -5.34
C PRO A 127 0.86 17.81 -5.35
N GLN A 128 1.29 18.60 -5.85
CA GLN A 128 2.56 18.63 -5.94
C GLN A 128 3.20 18.43 -4.82
N SER A 129 2.81 18.93 -4.01
CA SER A 129 3.47 18.81 -2.86
C SER A 129 3.93 17.49 -2.62
N CYS A 130 3.26 16.64 -2.81
CA CYS A 130 3.67 15.42 -2.44
C CYS A 130 4.88 15.04 -2.93
N GLU A 131 5.31 15.46 -3.73
CA GLU A 131 6.44 15.01 -4.16
C GLU A 131 7.27 14.95 -3.46
#